data_76f5d206e25c77ffc66c60fde7c571fa
#
_entry.id   76f5d206e25c77ffc66c60fde7c571fa
#
_cell.length_a   1.000
_cell.length_b   1.000
_cell.length_c   1.000
_cell.angle_alpha   90.00
_cell.angle_beta   90.00
_cell.angle_gamma   90.00
#
_symmetry.space_group_name_H-M   'P 1'
#
loop_
_entity.id
_entity.type
_entity.pdbx_description
1 polymer ?
#
loop_
_entity_poly.entity_id
_entity_poly.type
_entity_poly.pdbx_seq_one_letter_code
_entity_poly.pdbx_strand_id
1 'polypeptide(L)'
;KMEESVTDRLFSSASIILVIMGISAPASVPIRRISDSIEDGLYRDHIIYMEQTQYQKIVMTKHRDDVRLYIDGNCQFSTADEYRYHEALVHVPMSELSKREDVLILGGGDGMAVREVLKYDEVKDITLVDLDAEMIRICSTNPNITEINENSLQSEKLHVINTDAYEYLEKSEDMFDLIIVDLPDPNS
;
A
#
# COMPACT_ATOMS: atom_id res chain seq x y z
N LYS A 1 35.45 -24.79 -5.12
CA LYS A 1 34.29 -24.87 -6.06
C LYS A 1 33.20 -24.03 -5.42
N MET A 2 33.03 -22.82 -5.95
CA MET A 2 31.93 -21.94 -5.55
C MET A 2 30.67 -22.39 -6.30
N GLU A 3 29.59 -22.60 -5.57
CA GLU A 3 28.26 -22.81 -6.15
C GLU A 3 27.78 -21.47 -6.72
N GLU A 4 27.56 -21.42 -8.03
CA GLU A 4 26.86 -20.33 -8.67
C GLU A 4 25.40 -20.29 -8.18
N SER A 5 24.98 -19.12 -7.74
CA SER A 5 23.64 -18.85 -7.28
C SER A 5 22.60 -19.12 -8.41
N VAL A 6 21.42 -19.59 -8.04
CA VAL A 6 20.30 -19.86 -8.96
C VAL A 6 19.89 -18.61 -9.74
N THR A 7 20.09 -17.43 -9.17
CA THR A 7 19.88 -16.13 -9.82
C THR A 7 20.78 -15.91 -11.03
N ASP A 8 22.07 -16.31 -10.96
CA ASP A 8 22.99 -16.12 -12.07
C ASP A 8 22.65 -17.01 -13.27
N ARG A 9 22.01 -18.15 -13.04
CA ARG A 9 21.52 -19.04 -14.11
C ARG A 9 20.27 -18.51 -14.81
N LEU A 10 19.42 -17.78 -14.10
CA LEU A 10 18.19 -17.20 -14.68
C LEU A 10 18.52 -16.01 -15.59
N PHE A 11 19.51 -15.19 -15.23
CA PHE A 11 19.98 -14.11 -16.11
C PHE A 11 20.72 -14.61 -17.35
N SER A 12 21.45 -15.72 -17.24
CA SER A 12 22.12 -16.38 -18.35
C SER A 12 21.12 -16.95 -19.36
N SER A 13 20.02 -17.55 -18.90
CA SER A 13 19.01 -18.14 -19.77
C SER A 13 18.15 -17.08 -20.51
N ALA A 14 17.89 -15.92 -19.92
CA ALA A 14 17.19 -14.82 -20.58
C ALA A 14 18.01 -14.22 -21.73
N SER A 15 19.33 -14.10 -21.56
CA SER A 15 20.24 -13.65 -22.61
C SER A 15 20.34 -14.64 -23.77
N ILE A 16 20.28 -15.94 -23.51
CA ILE A 16 20.33 -16.99 -24.52
C ILE A 16 19.04 -17.02 -25.35
N ILE A 17 17.87 -16.79 -24.78
CA ILE A 17 16.59 -16.75 -25.48
C ILE A 17 16.54 -15.57 -26.47
N LEU A 18 17.11 -14.40 -26.10
CA LEU A 18 17.14 -13.23 -26.99
C LEU A 18 18.03 -13.45 -28.23
N VAL A 19 19.13 -14.21 -28.07
CA VAL A 19 20.08 -14.53 -29.16
C VAL A 19 19.50 -15.56 -30.13
N ILE A 20 18.70 -16.52 -29.65
CA ILE A 20 18.12 -17.60 -30.50
C ILE A 20 16.99 -17.08 -31.38
N MET A 21 16.26 -16.04 -30.98
CA MET A 21 15.13 -15.53 -31.76
C MET A 21 15.54 -14.56 -32.89
N GLY A 22 16.82 -14.18 -33.03
CA GLY A 22 17.31 -13.38 -34.16
C GLY A 22 16.62 -12.02 -34.34
N ILE A 23 15.92 -11.55 -33.32
CA ILE A 23 15.23 -10.27 -33.33
C ILE A 23 16.24 -9.21 -32.92
N SER A 24 16.85 -8.57 -33.92
CA SER A 24 17.53 -7.29 -33.72
C SER A 24 16.45 -6.27 -33.31
N ALA A 25 16.19 -6.12 -32.05
CA ALA A 25 15.34 -5.06 -31.56
C ALA A 25 15.94 -3.72 -31.98
N PRO A 26 15.18 -2.81 -32.59
CA PRO A 26 15.71 -1.49 -32.87
C PRO A 26 16.16 -0.87 -31.55
N ALA A 27 17.36 -0.27 -31.54
CA ALA A 27 18.06 0.25 -30.37
C ALA A 27 17.32 1.35 -29.57
N SER A 28 16.02 1.50 -29.76
CA SER A 28 15.18 2.54 -29.18
C SER A 28 13.94 2.04 -28.44
N VAL A 29 13.76 0.72 -28.24
CA VAL A 29 12.69 0.24 -27.35
C VAL A 29 13.21 0.31 -25.93
N PRO A 30 12.75 1.23 -25.08
CA PRO A 30 13.21 1.31 -23.71
C PRO A 30 12.81 0.01 -22.99
N ILE A 31 13.76 -0.61 -22.30
CA ILE A 31 13.58 -1.83 -21.50
C ILE A 31 12.36 -1.73 -20.57
N ARG A 32 12.05 -0.52 -20.12
CA ARG A 32 10.86 -0.18 -19.35
C ARG A 32 9.53 -0.61 -20.01
N ARG A 33 9.38 -0.48 -21.34
CA ARG A 33 8.16 -0.90 -22.05
C ARG A 33 7.99 -2.43 -22.14
N ILE A 34 9.07 -3.17 -22.10
CA ILE A 34 9.00 -4.64 -22.12
C ILE A 34 8.61 -5.16 -20.74
N SER A 35 9.11 -4.53 -19.67
CA SER A 35 8.70 -4.79 -18.27
C SER A 35 7.21 -4.51 -18.07
N ASP A 36 6.74 -3.33 -18.47
CA ASP A 36 5.35 -2.89 -18.37
C ASP A 36 4.39 -3.87 -19.06
N SER A 37 4.76 -4.38 -20.27
CA SER A 37 3.93 -5.35 -21.00
C SER A 37 3.88 -6.75 -20.39
N ILE A 38 4.91 -7.16 -19.67
CA ILE A 38 4.93 -8.45 -18.95
C ILE A 38 4.12 -8.31 -17.66
N GLU A 39 4.20 -7.17 -17.01
CA GLU A 39 3.50 -6.87 -15.77
C GLU A 39 1.99 -6.69 -15.97
N ASP A 40 1.55 -6.09 -17.10
CA ASP A 40 0.13 -6.07 -17.50
C ASP A 40 -0.48 -7.47 -17.59
N GLY A 41 0.33 -8.49 -17.88
CA GLY A 41 -0.10 -9.89 -17.89
C GLY A 41 -0.22 -10.55 -16.51
N LEU A 42 0.34 -9.94 -15.46
CA LEU A 42 0.28 -10.46 -14.10
C LEU A 42 -1.00 -10.01 -13.36
N TYR A 43 -1.55 -8.87 -13.74
CA TYR A 43 -2.77 -8.35 -13.17
C TYR A 43 -3.96 -8.64 -14.09
N ARG A 44 -5.07 -9.07 -13.51
CA ARG A 44 -6.27 -9.44 -14.27
C ARG A 44 -6.96 -8.24 -14.89
N ASP A 45 -6.81 -7.07 -14.26
CA ASP A 45 -7.51 -5.84 -14.59
C ASP A 45 -6.51 -4.79 -15.08
N HIS A 46 -7.00 -3.73 -15.75
CA HIS A 46 -6.16 -2.68 -16.32
C HIS A 46 -5.41 -1.91 -15.22
N ILE A 47 -4.09 -1.83 -15.35
CA ILE A 47 -3.24 -1.04 -14.45
C ILE A 47 -3.47 0.45 -14.74
N ILE A 48 -3.91 1.20 -13.72
CA ILE A 48 -4.12 2.66 -13.79
C ILE A 48 -3.00 3.44 -13.10
N TYR A 49 -2.24 2.79 -12.24
CA TYR A 49 -1.10 3.37 -11.55
C TYR A 49 -0.10 2.30 -11.15
N MET A 50 1.20 2.62 -11.20
CA MET A 50 2.27 1.75 -10.74
C MET A 50 3.45 2.59 -10.29
N GLU A 51 3.99 2.28 -9.10
CA GLU A 51 5.20 2.91 -8.58
C GLU A 51 6.01 1.91 -7.75
N GLN A 52 7.32 1.94 -7.91
CA GLN A 52 8.27 1.23 -7.07
C GLN A 52 8.86 2.21 -6.08
N THR A 53 8.50 2.06 -4.81
CA THR A 53 9.11 2.81 -3.71
C THR A 53 10.39 2.12 -3.23
N GLN A 54 11.04 2.66 -2.22
CA GLN A 54 12.19 1.97 -1.61
C GLN A 54 11.79 0.77 -0.76
N TYR A 55 10.50 0.63 -0.40
CA TYR A 55 9.99 -0.41 0.48
C TYR A 55 9.17 -1.46 -0.25
N GLN A 56 8.38 -1.04 -1.25
CA GLN A 56 7.35 -1.88 -1.85
C GLN A 56 6.99 -1.44 -3.26
N LYS A 57 6.41 -2.34 -4.02
CA LYS A 57 5.81 -2.04 -5.31
C LYS A 57 4.32 -1.82 -5.15
N ILE A 58 3.86 -0.60 -5.45
CA ILE A 58 2.46 -0.22 -5.38
C ILE A 58 1.85 -0.28 -6.77
N VAL A 59 0.76 -1.03 -6.94
CA VAL A 59 0.02 -1.13 -8.19
C VAL A 59 -1.45 -0.90 -7.93
N MET A 60 -2.07 -0.06 -8.75
CA MET A 60 -3.52 0.11 -8.76
C MET A 60 -4.08 -0.40 -10.08
N THR A 61 -5.12 -1.19 -9.99
CA THR A 61 -5.88 -1.65 -11.17
C THR A 61 -7.31 -1.15 -11.09
N LYS A 62 -7.97 -1.08 -12.26
CA LYS A 62 -9.38 -0.72 -12.34
C LYS A 62 -10.13 -1.62 -13.30
N HIS A 63 -11.25 -2.15 -12.83
CA HIS A 63 -12.21 -2.86 -13.64
C HIS A 63 -13.61 -2.26 -13.40
N ARG A 64 -14.15 -1.57 -14.38
CA ARG A 64 -15.40 -0.77 -14.24
C ARG A 64 -15.23 0.27 -13.13
N ASP A 65 -16.01 0.13 -12.05
CA ASP A 65 -15.97 1.02 -10.89
C ASP A 65 -15.12 0.45 -9.74
N ASP A 66 -14.61 -0.79 -9.86
CA ASP A 66 -13.78 -1.43 -8.86
C ASP A 66 -12.32 -1.03 -9.04
N VAL A 67 -11.77 -0.33 -8.06
CA VAL A 67 -10.35 -0.01 -7.93
C VAL A 67 -9.73 -0.96 -6.91
N ARG A 68 -8.60 -1.55 -7.26
CA ARG A 68 -7.84 -2.43 -6.36
C ARG A 68 -6.44 -1.91 -6.16
N LEU A 69 -5.99 -1.94 -4.92
CA LEU A 69 -4.62 -1.62 -4.54
C LEU A 69 -3.86 -2.93 -4.26
N TYR A 70 -2.66 -3.02 -4.78
CA TYR A 70 -1.75 -4.14 -4.54
C TYR A 70 -0.42 -3.62 -4.02
N ILE A 71 0.13 -4.34 -3.04
CA ILE A 71 1.48 -4.16 -2.52
C ILE A 71 2.25 -5.46 -2.79
N ASP A 72 3.35 -5.36 -3.53
CA ASP A 72 4.19 -6.51 -3.91
C ASP A 72 3.39 -7.69 -4.52
N GLY A 73 2.35 -7.35 -5.32
CA GLY A 73 1.46 -8.30 -5.96
C GLY A 73 0.32 -8.83 -5.09
N ASN A 74 0.28 -8.51 -3.79
CA ASN A 74 -0.79 -8.89 -2.87
C ASN A 74 -1.87 -7.81 -2.83
N CYS A 75 -3.13 -8.20 -3.07
CA CYS A 75 -4.27 -7.27 -3.01
C CYS A 75 -4.49 -6.82 -1.56
N GLN A 76 -4.39 -5.52 -1.32
CA GLN A 76 -4.64 -4.91 -0.01
C GLN A 76 -6.13 -4.62 0.15
N PHE A 77 -6.73 -4.02 -0.86
CA PHE A 77 -8.18 -3.80 -0.88
C PHE A 77 -8.76 -3.79 -2.30
N SER A 78 -10.08 -3.98 -2.37
CA SER A 78 -10.95 -3.73 -3.52
C SER A 78 -12.08 -2.82 -3.05
N THR A 79 -12.40 -1.78 -3.83
CA THR A 79 -13.48 -0.85 -3.49
C THR A 79 -14.86 -1.50 -3.40
N ALA A 80 -14.99 -2.71 -3.96
CA ALA A 80 -16.22 -3.47 -3.90
C ALA A 80 -16.57 -3.96 -2.48
N ASP A 81 -15.57 -4.17 -1.60
CA ASP A 81 -15.79 -4.79 -0.28
C ASP A 81 -14.86 -4.32 0.84
N GLU A 82 -13.93 -3.36 0.59
CA GLU A 82 -12.98 -2.85 1.58
C GLU A 82 -13.64 -2.34 2.86
N TYR A 83 -14.84 -1.76 2.72
CA TYR A 83 -15.59 -1.23 3.86
C TYR A 83 -15.86 -2.26 4.95
N ARG A 84 -16.02 -3.54 4.58
CA ARG A 84 -16.27 -4.62 5.54
C ARG A 84 -15.10 -4.82 6.48
N TYR A 85 -13.89 -4.71 5.95
CA TYR A 85 -12.66 -4.82 6.73
C TYR A 85 -12.47 -3.59 7.61
N HIS A 86 -12.48 -2.40 7.02
CA HIS A 86 -12.17 -1.16 7.73
C HIS A 86 -13.24 -0.77 8.75
N GLU A 87 -14.53 -0.99 8.44
CA GLU A 87 -15.61 -0.80 9.41
C GLU A 87 -15.48 -1.76 10.61
N ALA A 88 -15.16 -3.04 10.38
CA ALA A 88 -14.97 -3.98 11.45
C ALA A 88 -13.72 -3.66 12.29
N LEU A 89 -12.61 -3.31 11.63
CA LEU A 89 -11.35 -2.95 12.26
C LEU A 89 -11.51 -1.76 13.22
N VAL A 90 -12.29 -0.75 12.82
CA VAL A 90 -12.44 0.50 13.57
C VAL A 90 -13.66 0.49 14.49
N HIS A 91 -14.85 0.17 13.96
CA HIS A 91 -16.07 0.38 14.74
C HIS A 91 -16.25 -0.63 15.89
N VAL A 92 -15.75 -1.84 15.75
CA VAL A 92 -15.86 -2.84 16.83
C VAL A 92 -15.11 -2.36 18.10
N PRO A 93 -13.81 -2.05 18.06
CA PRO A 93 -13.13 -1.55 19.26
C PRO A 93 -13.63 -0.16 19.68
N MET A 94 -13.94 0.75 18.75
CA MET A 94 -14.45 2.08 19.08
C MET A 94 -15.76 2.03 19.86
N SER A 95 -16.63 1.05 19.61
CA SER A 95 -17.91 0.91 20.32
C SER A 95 -17.76 0.49 21.77
N GLU A 96 -16.67 -0.20 22.11
CA GLU A 96 -16.40 -0.70 23.47
C GLU A 96 -15.72 0.33 24.37
N LEU A 97 -15.21 1.43 23.82
CA LEU A 97 -14.47 2.44 24.55
C LEU A 97 -15.40 3.51 25.13
N SER A 98 -15.15 3.87 26.40
CA SER A 98 -15.81 5.01 27.06
C SER A 98 -15.11 6.34 26.76
N LYS A 99 -13.83 6.32 26.41
CA LYS A 99 -13.03 7.45 25.95
C LYS A 99 -12.33 7.05 24.62
N ARG A 100 -12.37 7.91 23.61
CA ARG A 100 -11.84 7.67 22.28
C ARG A 100 -11.41 8.97 21.61
N GLU A 101 -10.59 9.74 22.32
CA GLU A 101 -10.12 11.04 21.87
C GLU A 101 -8.84 10.93 21.05
N ASP A 102 -7.92 10.05 21.50
CA ASP A 102 -6.57 9.93 20.96
C ASP A 102 -6.37 8.52 20.38
N VAL A 103 -6.20 8.41 19.08
CA VAL A 103 -6.12 7.13 18.34
C VAL A 103 -4.77 7.00 17.64
N LEU A 104 -4.11 5.86 17.82
CA LEU A 104 -2.93 5.46 17.07
C LEU A 104 -3.32 4.44 16.00
N ILE A 105 -2.85 4.64 14.78
CA ILE A 105 -2.95 3.67 13.68
C ILE A 105 -1.54 3.31 13.24
N LEU A 106 -1.21 2.02 13.26
CA LEU A 106 0.06 1.48 12.79
C LEU A 106 -0.16 0.81 11.44
N GLY A 107 0.45 1.34 10.38
CA GLY A 107 0.13 1.03 8.99
C GLY A 107 -1.09 1.81 8.51
N GLY A 108 -1.82 1.29 7.52
CA GLY A 108 -3.04 1.92 7.01
C GLY A 108 -2.78 3.21 6.22
N GLY A 109 -1.63 3.31 5.56
CA GLY A 109 -1.24 4.47 4.74
C GLY A 109 -2.15 4.74 3.55
N ASP A 110 -3.12 3.88 3.26
CA ASP A 110 -4.19 4.13 2.29
C ASP A 110 -5.27 5.11 2.80
N GLY A 111 -5.35 5.33 4.12
CA GLY A 111 -6.26 6.27 4.77
C GLY A 111 -7.66 5.74 5.03
N MET A 112 -7.96 4.47 4.75
CA MET A 112 -9.30 3.90 4.95
C MET A 112 -9.65 3.77 6.44
N ALA A 113 -8.71 3.28 7.26
CA ALA A 113 -8.89 3.23 8.71
C ALA A 113 -9.05 4.64 9.31
N VAL A 114 -8.27 5.63 8.82
CA VAL A 114 -8.41 7.05 9.22
C VAL A 114 -9.80 7.58 8.89
N ARG A 115 -10.33 7.27 7.68
CA ARG A 115 -11.70 7.63 7.28
C ARG A 115 -12.74 7.13 8.28
N GLU A 116 -12.62 5.89 8.71
CA GLU A 116 -13.57 5.29 9.66
C GLU A 116 -13.45 5.91 11.06
N VAL A 117 -12.23 6.19 11.52
CA VAL A 117 -11.99 6.85 12.83
C VAL A 117 -12.55 8.27 12.82
N LEU A 118 -12.44 9.01 11.72
CA LEU A 118 -12.96 10.37 11.60
C LEU A 118 -14.49 10.47 11.66
N LYS A 119 -15.22 9.37 11.58
CA LYS A 119 -16.68 9.33 11.78
C LYS A 119 -17.11 9.56 13.23
N TYR A 120 -16.17 9.53 14.16
CA TYR A 120 -16.42 9.76 15.59
C TYR A 120 -16.07 11.21 15.95
N ASP A 121 -17.05 12.00 16.30
CA ASP A 121 -16.90 13.43 16.65
C ASP A 121 -15.98 13.63 17.87
N GLU A 122 -15.95 12.65 18.78
CA GLU A 122 -15.15 12.69 20.01
C GLU A 122 -13.64 12.58 19.74
N VAL A 123 -13.21 12.03 18.60
CA VAL A 123 -11.80 11.92 18.23
C VAL A 123 -11.23 13.32 18.01
N LYS A 124 -10.14 13.60 18.71
CA LYS A 124 -9.42 14.88 18.66
C LYS A 124 -8.15 14.77 17.81
N ASP A 125 -7.37 13.73 18.08
CA ASP A 125 -6.07 13.50 17.47
C ASP A 125 -5.96 12.06 16.95
N ILE A 126 -5.43 11.90 15.76
CA ILE A 126 -5.10 10.62 15.13
C ILE A 126 -3.61 10.65 14.79
N THR A 127 -2.85 9.72 15.31
CA THR A 127 -1.47 9.50 14.91
C THR A 127 -1.43 8.30 13.96
N LEU A 128 -0.98 8.51 12.74
CA LEU A 128 -0.78 7.46 11.74
C LEU A 128 0.71 7.23 11.57
N VAL A 129 1.16 6.01 11.84
CA VAL A 129 2.55 5.61 11.67
C VAL A 129 2.65 4.64 10.51
N ASP A 130 3.22 5.08 9.40
CA ASP A 130 3.44 4.27 8.21
C ASP A 130 4.90 4.37 7.76
N LEU A 131 5.47 3.23 7.36
CA LEU A 131 6.86 3.15 6.92
C LEU A 131 7.10 3.91 5.62
N ASP A 132 6.14 3.87 4.70
CA ASP A 132 6.30 4.34 3.33
C ASP A 132 5.63 5.70 3.09
N ALA A 133 6.42 6.78 3.16
CA ALA A 133 5.95 8.13 2.86
C ALA A 133 5.34 8.25 1.44
N GLU A 134 5.79 7.42 0.49
CA GLU A 134 5.24 7.42 -0.87
C GLU A 134 3.83 6.82 -0.91
N MET A 135 3.52 5.82 -0.07
CA MET A 135 2.16 5.32 0.10
C MET A 135 1.22 6.46 0.54
N ILE A 136 1.61 7.18 1.59
CA ILE A 136 0.84 8.35 2.07
C ILE A 136 0.66 9.40 0.96
N ARG A 137 1.75 9.74 0.25
CA ARG A 137 1.70 10.71 -0.86
C ARG A 137 0.73 10.27 -1.96
N ILE A 138 0.82 9.02 -2.38
CA ILE A 138 -0.03 8.45 -3.43
C ILE A 138 -1.49 8.49 -2.98
N CYS A 139 -1.79 7.99 -1.78
CA CYS A 139 -3.14 7.87 -1.28
C CYS A 139 -3.77 9.21 -0.87
N SER A 140 -2.98 10.25 -0.64
CA SER A 140 -3.46 11.61 -0.39
C SER A 140 -3.65 12.46 -1.67
N THR A 141 -3.13 12.00 -2.83
CA THR A 141 -3.15 12.81 -4.06
C THR A 141 -3.78 12.13 -5.28
N ASN A 142 -3.82 10.78 -5.31
CA ASN A 142 -4.41 10.06 -6.44
C ASN A 142 -5.94 10.12 -6.38
N PRO A 143 -6.64 10.69 -7.41
CA PRO A 143 -8.08 10.87 -7.38
C PRO A 143 -8.88 9.58 -7.17
N ASN A 144 -8.38 8.44 -7.67
CA ASN A 144 -9.07 7.15 -7.48
C ASN A 144 -9.05 6.68 -6.02
N ILE A 145 -8.07 7.12 -5.22
CA ILE A 145 -7.97 6.77 -3.80
C ILE A 145 -8.57 7.84 -2.92
N THR A 146 -8.36 9.14 -3.23
CA THR A 146 -8.91 10.24 -2.42
C THR A 146 -10.44 10.28 -2.44
N GLU A 147 -11.07 9.77 -3.50
CA GLU A 147 -12.51 9.57 -3.55
C GLU A 147 -12.96 8.49 -2.55
N ILE A 148 -12.21 7.40 -2.43
CA ILE A 148 -12.55 6.25 -1.59
C ILE A 148 -12.26 6.55 -0.11
N ASN A 149 -11.09 7.09 0.20
CA ASN A 149 -10.71 7.43 1.57
C ASN A 149 -11.31 8.77 2.05
N GLU A 150 -12.15 9.42 1.22
CA GLU A 150 -12.85 10.66 1.54
C GLU A 150 -11.88 11.80 1.97
N ASN A 151 -10.68 11.83 1.38
CA ASN A 151 -9.61 12.76 1.73
C ASN A 151 -9.17 12.69 3.22
N SER A 152 -9.35 11.58 3.89
CA SER A 152 -9.06 11.40 5.31
C SER A 152 -7.61 11.76 5.66
N LEU A 153 -6.66 11.48 4.76
CA LEU A 153 -5.24 11.82 4.93
C LEU A 153 -4.95 13.34 4.91
N GLN A 154 -5.95 14.17 4.60
CA GLN A 154 -5.84 15.63 4.62
C GLN A 154 -6.53 16.25 5.84
N SER A 155 -7.00 15.44 6.78
CA SER A 155 -7.66 15.89 8.00
C SER A 155 -6.72 16.69 8.91
N GLU A 156 -7.21 17.80 9.48
CA GLU A 156 -6.48 18.58 10.48
C GLU A 156 -6.26 17.82 11.80
N LYS A 157 -7.04 16.75 12.05
CA LYS A 157 -6.89 15.88 13.21
C LYS A 157 -5.82 14.81 13.04
N LEU A 158 -5.24 14.68 11.83
CA LEU A 158 -4.30 13.62 11.48
C LEU A 158 -2.84 14.10 11.57
N HIS A 159 -2.03 13.35 12.32
CA HIS A 159 -0.58 13.49 12.39
C HIS A 159 0.10 12.27 11.79
N VAL A 160 0.76 12.44 10.66
CA VAL A 160 1.47 11.34 9.96
C VAL A 160 2.94 11.32 10.38
N ILE A 161 3.42 10.15 10.78
CA ILE A 161 4.81 9.88 11.14
C ILE A 161 5.33 8.75 10.25
N ASN A 162 6.32 9.06 9.40
CA ASN A 162 6.91 8.05 8.53
C ASN A 162 8.11 7.40 9.20
N THR A 163 7.87 6.24 9.81
CA THR A 163 8.88 5.41 10.47
C THR A 163 8.37 3.98 10.60
N ASP A 164 9.26 3.07 10.98
CA ASP A 164 8.88 1.70 11.35
C ASP A 164 8.01 1.70 12.60
N ALA A 165 6.88 0.96 12.58
CA ALA A 165 5.90 0.92 13.67
C ALA A 165 6.51 0.39 14.98
N TYR A 166 7.40 -0.61 14.90
CA TYR A 166 8.08 -1.14 16.07
C TYR A 166 9.04 -0.09 16.67
N GLU A 167 9.80 0.60 15.81
CA GLU A 167 10.71 1.66 16.22
C GLU A 167 9.97 2.84 16.87
N TYR A 168 8.79 3.19 16.35
CA TYR A 168 7.92 4.19 16.96
C TYR A 168 7.48 3.77 18.36
N LEU A 169 6.93 2.55 18.50
CA LEU A 169 6.44 2.05 19.79
C LEU A 169 7.54 1.90 20.84
N GLU A 170 8.76 1.57 20.42
CA GLU A 170 9.91 1.46 21.33
C GLU A 170 10.35 2.82 21.91
N LYS A 171 10.15 3.89 21.15
CA LYS A 171 10.61 5.25 21.51
C LYS A 171 9.52 6.17 22.02
N SER A 172 8.26 5.90 21.71
CA SER A 172 7.14 6.75 22.09
C SER A 172 6.77 6.55 23.56
N GLU A 173 6.54 7.67 24.25
CA GLU A 173 5.95 7.72 25.58
C GLU A 173 4.48 8.17 25.51
N ASP A 174 3.94 8.34 24.30
CA ASP A 174 2.58 8.81 24.06
C ASP A 174 1.55 7.76 24.53
N MET A 175 0.41 8.25 25.00
CA MET A 175 -0.70 7.42 25.48
C MET A 175 -1.90 7.60 24.57
N PHE A 176 -2.47 6.50 24.13
CA PHE A 176 -3.62 6.46 23.23
C PHE A 176 -4.82 5.75 23.89
N ASP A 177 -6.01 6.19 23.54
CA ASP A 177 -7.25 5.52 23.97
C ASP A 177 -7.50 4.25 23.16
N LEU A 178 -7.02 4.23 21.89
CA LEU A 178 -7.10 3.08 21.00
C LEU A 178 -5.82 2.97 20.15
N ILE A 179 -5.36 1.74 19.95
CA ILE A 179 -4.31 1.40 18.98
C ILE A 179 -4.90 0.43 17.96
N ILE A 180 -4.89 0.84 16.70
CA ILE A 180 -5.30 0.03 15.54
C ILE A 180 -4.03 -0.45 14.84
N VAL A 181 -3.99 -1.72 14.49
CA VAL A 181 -2.87 -2.31 13.73
C VAL A 181 -3.41 -2.73 12.36
N ASP A 182 -3.00 -2.01 11.34
CA ASP A 182 -3.42 -2.19 9.95
C ASP A 182 -2.17 -2.36 9.05
N LEU A 183 -1.43 -3.40 9.35
CA LEU A 183 -0.20 -3.77 8.65
C LEU A 183 -0.48 -4.87 7.61
N PRO A 184 0.28 -4.91 6.50
CA PRO A 184 0.20 -6.01 5.56
C PRO A 184 0.43 -7.36 6.24
N ASP A 185 -0.27 -8.39 5.76
CA ASP A 185 -0.05 -9.76 6.24
C ASP A 185 1.43 -10.15 6.07
N PRO A 186 2.03 -10.79 7.07
CA PRO A 186 3.40 -11.26 6.94
C PRO A 186 3.47 -12.29 5.81
N ASN A 187 4.35 -12.08 4.85
CA ASN A 187 4.61 -13.03 3.79
C ASN A 187 5.14 -14.34 4.41
N SER A 188 4.34 -15.37 4.34
CA SER A 188 4.68 -16.74 4.76
C SER A 188 5.50 -17.45 3.71
#